data_bcb8076fb2d3db66f6ca15982d0d7d50
#
_entry.id   bcb8076fb2d3db66f6ca15982d0d7d50
#
_cell.length_a   1.000
_cell.length_b   1.000
_cell.length_c   1.000
_cell.angle_alpha   90.00
_cell.angle_beta   90.00
_cell.angle_gamma   90.00
#
_symmetry.space_group_name_H-M   'P 1'
#
loop_
_entity.id
_entity.type
_entity.pdbx_description
1 polymer ?
#
loop_
_entity_poly.entity_id
_entity_poly.type
_entity_poly.pdbx_seq_one_letter_code
_entity_poly.pdbx_strand_id
1 'polypeptide(L)'
;MTTTDTYWFIFIANNILLLHDENGYHIPCAPHPPLPLKNWTPRQPLPALRGKACMAYSISVPPADMKGLETIGLRQSWHLLDKDFYQMAAKAYELLYWDSNTRYCGVCGAPMKRHTDISKRCTNCGKEVWPQVSPAIIVRIRKGDKILMVHALNFSRREMYGLVAGFVETGETLEECVRREVKEEVGVNIDNIRYFGSQPWPYPCGIMIGFTADYVDGDIHVQEEELSNAGWFGADNLPPVPDKMSIARQLIDDFLASQA
;
A
#
# COMPACT_ATOMS: atom_id res chain seq x y z
N MET A 1 -37.55 -3.04 13.30
CA MET A 1 -36.56 -3.23 12.25
C MET A 1 -35.26 -3.68 12.92
N THR A 2 -34.86 -4.90 12.74
CA THR A 2 -33.57 -5.40 13.25
C THR A 2 -32.47 -4.66 12.49
N THR A 3 -31.80 -3.73 13.17
CA THR A 3 -30.62 -3.06 12.62
C THR A 3 -29.53 -4.11 12.42
N THR A 4 -29.17 -4.37 11.18
CA THR A 4 -28.09 -5.30 10.86
C THR A 4 -26.74 -4.72 11.25
N ASP A 5 -25.89 -5.51 11.86
CA ASP A 5 -24.52 -5.12 12.20
C ASP A 5 -23.72 -4.68 10.98
N THR A 6 -22.93 -3.67 11.14
CA THR A 6 -22.04 -3.09 10.15
C THR A 6 -20.60 -3.13 10.66
N TYR A 7 -19.64 -3.52 9.83
CA TYR A 7 -18.22 -3.35 10.11
C TYR A 7 -17.80 -1.90 9.89
N TRP A 8 -17.12 -1.32 10.89
CA TRP A 8 -16.71 0.08 10.91
C TRP A 8 -15.18 0.21 10.81
N PHE A 9 -14.70 0.64 9.65
CA PHE A 9 -13.29 0.94 9.41
C PHE A 9 -13.02 2.40 9.74
N ILE A 10 -12.39 2.64 10.89
CA ILE A 10 -12.24 3.98 11.47
C ILE A 10 -10.77 4.35 11.45
N PHE A 11 -10.46 5.57 10.97
CA PHE A 11 -9.09 6.02 10.85
C PHE A 11 -8.85 7.34 11.59
N ILE A 12 -7.64 7.44 12.16
CA ILE A 12 -7.03 8.67 12.66
C ILE A 12 -5.69 8.81 11.93
N ALA A 13 -5.56 9.80 11.04
CA ALA A 13 -4.43 9.88 10.12
C ALA A 13 -4.21 8.54 9.40
N ASN A 14 -3.02 7.95 9.50
CA ASN A 14 -2.64 6.68 8.86
C ASN A 14 -2.89 5.45 9.75
N ASN A 15 -3.56 5.63 10.90
CA ASN A 15 -3.80 4.55 11.83
C ASN A 15 -5.26 4.11 11.78
N ILE A 16 -5.48 2.80 11.86
CA ILE A 16 -6.81 2.21 12.02
C ILE A 16 -7.13 2.02 13.50
N LEU A 17 -8.39 2.19 13.87
CA LEU A 17 -8.89 1.87 15.21
C LEU A 17 -9.42 0.44 15.22
N LEU A 18 -8.85 -0.38 16.09
CA LEU A 18 -9.27 -1.77 16.30
C LEU A 18 -9.82 -1.93 17.71
N LEU A 19 -10.85 -2.73 17.84
CA LEU A 19 -11.31 -3.21 19.12
C LEU A 19 -10.35 -4.29 19.61
N HIS A 20 -9.91 -4.21 20.88
CA HIS A 20 -9.06 -5.20 21.50
C HIS A 20 -9.82 -5.88 22.66
N ASP A 21 -9.93 -7.19 22.62
CA ASP A 21 -10.56 -8.00 23.65
C ASP A 21 -9.76 -9.29 23.91
N GLU A 22 -10.28 -10.21 24.68
CA GLU A 22 -9.65 -11.51 25.02
C GLU A 22 -9.34 -12.39 23.79
N ASN A 23 -10.03 -12.15 22.66
CA ASN A 23 -9.84 -12.89 21.41
C ASN A 23 -8.88 -12.17 20.44
N GLY A 24 -8.33 -11.02 20.83
CA GLY A 24 -7.38 -10.22 20.05
C GLY A 24 -7.97 -8.96 19.43
N TYR A 25 -7.43 -8.58 18.27
CA TYR A 25 -7.81 -7.34 17.58
C TYR A 25 -8.87 -7.58 16.50
N HIS A 26 -9.90 -6.75 16.48
CA HIS A 26 -11.02 -6.87 15.55
C HIS A 26 -11.45 -5.54 14.95
N ILE A 27 -12.02 -5.56 13.73
CA ILE A 27 -12.78 -4.43 13.20
C ILE A 27 -14.07 -4.30 14.01
N PRO A 28 -14.40 -3.12 14.56
CA PRO A 28 -15.65 -2.90 15.29
C PRO A 28 -16.87 -3.29 14.45
N CYS A 29 -17.77 -4.08 15.02
CA CYS A 29 -18.97 -4.55 14.36
C CYS A 29 -20.18 -4.23 15.23
N ALA A 30 -21.02 -3.30 14.78
CA ALA A 30 -22.17 -2.81 15.54
C ALA A 30 -23.24 -2.21 14.60
N PRO A 31 -24.50 -2.09 15.02
CA PRO A 31 -25.56 -1.43 14.25
C PRO A 31 -25.29 0.07 13.99
N HIS A 32 -24.53 0.71 14.88
CA HIS A 32 -24.19 2.13 14.83
C HIS A 32 -22.67 2.34 14.96
N PRO A 33 -22.14 3.47 14.47
CA PRO A 33 -20.73 3.79 14.66
C PRO A 33 -20.34 3.74 16.13
N PRO A 34 -19.23 3.04 16.48
CA PRO A 34 -18.83 2.89 17.90
C PRO A 34 -18.38 4.20 18.54
N LEU A 35 -17.93 5.15 17.73
CA LEU A 35 -17.57 6.49 18.17
C LEU A 35 -18.57 7.53 17.66
N PRO A 36 -18.84 8.60 18.43
CA PRO A 36 -19.78 9.65 18.00
C PRO A 36 -19.27 10.34 16.74
N LEU A 37 -20.15 10.45 15.75
CA LEU A 37 -19.88 11.16 14.49
C LEU A 37 -20.59 12.51 14.50
N LYS A 38 -19.88 13.51 13.99
CA LYS A 38 -20.50 14.78 13.64
C LYS A 38 -21.36 14.59 12.38
N ASN A 39 -22.49 15.29 12.27
CA ASN A 39 -23.42 15.14 11.14
C ASN A 39 -22.78 15.36 9.76
N TRP A 40 -21.67 16.10 9.71
CA TRP A 40 -20.91 16.39 8.48
C TRP A 40 -19.71 15.46 8.23
N THR A 41 -19.46 14.47 9.12
CA THR A 41 -18.36 13.51 8.88
C THR A 41 -18.70 12.64 7.67
N PRO A 42 -17.91 12.69 6.59
CA PRO A 42 -18.14 11.85 5.43
C PRO A 42 -18.03 10.38 5.80
N ARG A 43 -18.97 9.57 5.33
CA ARG A 43 -18.93 8.11 5.45
C ARG A 43 -18.69 7.52 4.07
N GLN A 44 -17.72 6.64 3.97
CA GLN A 44 -17.40 5.92 2.76
C GLN A 44 -18.05 4.54 2.81
N PRO A 45 -19.05 4.24 1.96
CA PRO A 45 -19.55 2.87 1.80
C PRO A 45 -18.47 2.00 1.18
N LEU A 46 -18.42 0.75 1.64
CA LEU A 46 -17.49 -0.27 1.17
C LEU A 46 -18.28 -1.52 0.72
N PRO A 47 -17.72 -2.39 -0.11
CA PRO A 47 -18.31 -3.68 -0.40
C PRO A 47 -18.62 -4.46 0.88
N ALA A 48 -19.68 -5.26 0.87
CA ALA A 48 -20.00 -6.14 2.00
C ALA A 48 -18.87 -7.15 2.23
N LEU A 49 -18.59 -7.43 3.51
CA LEU A 49 -17.58 -8.41 3.93
C LEU A 49 -18.22 -9.42 4.85
N ARG A 50 -18.02 -10.72 4.58
CA ARG A 50 -18.59 -11.84 5.35
C ARG A 50 -20.10 -11.67 5.60
N GLY A 51 -20.83 -11.18 4.59
CA GLY A 51 -22.30 -11.01 4.63
C GLY A 51 -22.79 -9.78 5.40
N LYS A 52 -21.89 -8.94 5.91
CA LYS A 52 -22.25 -7.70 6.62
C LYS A 52 -21.88 -6.45 5.82
N ALA A 53 -22.65 -5.38 6.00
CA ALA A 53 -22.34 -4.07 5.45
C ALA A 53 -21.02 -3.54 6.03
N CYS A 54 -20.30 -2.74 5.24
CA CYS A 54 -19.05 -2.12 5.65
C CYS A 54 -19.09 -0.61 5.38
N MET A 55 -18.60 0.16 6.34
CA MET A 55 -18.51 1.61 6.25
C MET A 55 -17.15 2.08 6.78
N ALA A 56 -16.59 3.11 6.16
CA ALA A 56 -15.38 3.74 6.65
C ALA A 56 -15.58 5.23 6.92
N TYR A 57 -14.81 5.76 7.85
CA TYR A 57 -14.69 7.21 8.10
C TYR A 57 -13.39 7.55 8.81
N SER A 58 -12.99 8.82 8.69
CA SER A 58 -11.84 9.36 9.42
C SER A 58 -12.30 10.35 10.50
N ILE A 59 -11.60 10.36 11.61
CA ILE A 59 -11.72 11.38 12.67
C ILE A 59 -10.37 12.08 12.84
N SER A 60 -10.40 13.40 13.08
CA SER A 60 -9.17 14.19 13.20
C SER A 60 -8.58 14.15 14.61
N VAL A 61 -9.43 13.98 15.62
CA VAL A 61 -9.04 13.99 17.03
C VAL A 61 -9.72 12.80 17.71
N PRO A 62 -8.96 11.93 18.38
CA PRO A 62 -9.55 10.84 19.15
C PRO A 62 -10.43 11.41 20.26
N PRO A 63 -11.63 10.82 20.51
CA PRO A 63 -12.42 11.18 21.67
C PRO A 63 -11.72 10.76 22.97
N ALA A 64 -12.07 11.38 24.09
CA ALA A 64 -11.49 11.05 25.39
C ALA A 64 -11.79 9.61 25.82
N ASP A 65 -12.98 9.11 25.47
CA ASP A 65 -13.37 7.70 25.66
C ASP A 65 -13.34 6.97 24.31
N MET A 66 -12.35 6.09 24.15
CA MET A 66 -12.15 5.27 22.97
C MET A 66 -12.97 3.97 23.00
N LYS A 67 -13.70 3.68 24.07
CA LYS A 67 -14.56 2.49 24.20
C LYS A 67 -13.87 1.16 23.88
N GLY A 68 -12.63 0.98 24.34
CA GLY A 68 -11.82 -0.21 24.07
C GLY A 68 -11.18 -0.25 22.68
N LEU A 69 -11.28 0.82 21.89
CA LEU A 69 -10.58 0.95 20.63
C LEU A 69 -9.13 1.39 20.84
N GLU A 70 -8.22 0.74 20.16
CA GLU A 70 -6.80 1.05 20.13
C GLU A 70 -6.36 1.55 18.75
N THR A 71 -5.38 2.46 18.75
CA THR A 71 -4.83 3.05 17.52
C THR A 71 -3.67 2.22 17.03
N ILE A 72 -3.82 1.57 15.89
CA ILE A 72 -2.81 0.68 15.29
C ILE A 72 -2.41 1.24 13.91
N GLY A 73 -1.10 1.27 13.61
CA GLY A 73 -0.64 1.62 12.26
C GLY A 73 -1.24 0.66 11.22
N LEU A 74 -1.76 1.19 10.11
CA LEU A 74 -2.38 0.35 9.07
C LEU A 74 -1.46 -0.79 8.62
N ARG A 75 -0.15 -0.53 8.46
CA ARG A 75 0.82 -1.57 8.10
C ARG A 75 0.98 -2.65 9.18
N GLN A 76 0.94 -2.26 10.46
CA GLN A 76 1.03 -3.19 11.58
C GLN A 76 -0.21 -4.07 11.72
N SER A 77 -1.38 -3.55 11.33
CA SER A 77 -2.64 -4.29 11.42
C SER A 77 -2.69 -5.55 10.54
N TRP A 78 -1.77 -5.70 9.57
CA TRP A 78 -1.56 -6.95 8.83
C TRP A 78 -1.33 -8.17 9.73
N HIS A 79 -0.59 -7.99 10.82
CA HIS A 79 -0.27 -9.07 11.75
C HIS A 79 -1.39 -9.39 12.76
N LEU A 80 -2.42 -8.53 12.79
CA LEU A 80 -3.48 -8.55 13.81
C LEU A 80 -4.84 -8.92 13.23
N LEU A 81 -5.03 -8.71 11.92
CA LEU A 81 -6.29 -8.93 11.23
C LEU A 81 -6.19 -10.11 10.26
N ASP A 82 -7.32 -10.78 10.05
CA ASP A 82 -7.48 -11.69 8.92
C ASP A 82 -7.24 -10.95 7.61
N LYS A 83 -6.72 -11.67 6.62
CA LYS A 83 -6.32 -11.10 5.31
C LYS A 83 -7.43 -10.28 4.64
N ASP A 84 -8.67 -10.74 4.65
CA ASP A 84 -9.81 -10.05 4.03
C ASP A 84 -10.18 -8.75 4.76
N PHE A 85 -10.10 -8.72 6.10
CA PHE A 85 -10.27 -7.51 6.89
C PHE A 85 -9.16 -6.50 6.65
N TYR A 86 -7.90 -6.96 6.59
CA TYR A 86 -6.78 -6.07 6.26
C TYR A 86 -6.93 -5.47 4.85
N GLN A 87 -7.28 -6.29 3.85
CA GLN A 87 -7.51 -5.81 2.48
C GLN A 87 -8.65 -4.78 2.40
N MET A 88 -9.72 -4.99 3.18
CA MET A 88 -10.81 -4.02 3.26
C MET A 88 -10.39 -2.75 3.99
N ALA A 89 -9.57 -2.84 5.03
CA ALA A 89 -8.98 -1.68 5.72
C ALA A 89 -8.08 -0.87 4.79
N ALA A 90 -7.25 -1.54 3.98
CA ALA A 90 -6.42 -0.91 2.96
C ALA A 90 -7.26 -0.14 1.93
N LYS A 91 -8.29 -0.79 1.36
CA LYS A 91 -9.24 -0.14 0.44
C LYS A 91 -9.96 1.04 1.08
N ALA A 92 -10.39 0.89 2.33
CA ALA A 92 -11.05 1.95 3.08
C ALA A 92 -10.14 3.18 3.23
N TYR A 93 -8.88 2.95 3.58
CA TYR A 93 -7.88 4.02 3.72
C TYR A 93 -7.65 4.77 2.41
N GLU A 94 -7.43 4.05 1.30
CA GLU A 94 -7.24 4.66 -0.03
C GLU A 94 -8.44 5.51 -0.46
N LEU A 95 -9.66 5.01 -0.25
CA LEU A 95 -10.88 5.76 -0.58
C LEU A 95 -11.06 7.01 0.29
N LEU A 96 -10.75 6.94 1.58
CA LEU A 96 -10.78 8.09 2.49
C LEU A 96 -9.69 9.10 2.14
N TYR A 97 -8.49 8.64 1.78
CA TYR A 97 -7.40 9.48 1.28
C TYR A 97 -7.82 10.22 0.01
N TRP A 98 -8.35 9.51 -0.99
CA TRP A 98 -8.88 10.12 -2.20
C TRP A 98 -9.99 11.14 -1.90
N ASP A 99 -10.97 10.78 -1.05
CA ASP A 99 -12.08 11.66 -0.68
C ASP A 99 -11.57 12.98 -0.08
N SER A 100 -10.56 12.90 0.79
CA SER A 100 -9.98 14.09 1.44
C SER A 100 -9.18 14.98 0.47
N ASN A 101 -8.56 14.41 -0.56
CA ASN A 101 -7.72 15.12 -1.53
C ASN A 101 -8.50 15.62 -2.76
N THR A 102 -9.78 15.25 -2.90
CA THR A 102 -10.63 15.64 -4.03
C THR A 102 -11.83 16.49 -3.58
N ARG A 103 -11.61 17.49 -2.74
CA ARG A 103 -12.66 18.38 -2.23
C ARG A 103 -13.07 19.44 -3.23
N TYR A 104 -12.14 19.87 -4.07
CA TYR A 104 -12.32 20.90 -5.07
C TYR A 104 -11.91 20.42 -6.45
N CYS A 105 -12.56 20.97 -7.47
CA CYS A 105 -12.30 20.64 -8.87
C CYS A 105 -10.97 21.22 -9.34
N GLY A 106 -10.06 20.38 -9.85
CA GLY A 106 -8.78 20.82 -10.40
C GLY A 106 -8.88 21.63 -11.71
N VAL A 107 -10.08 21.73 -12.29
CA VAL A 107 -10.34 22.51 -13.52
C VAL A 107 -10.86 23.92 -13.21
N CYS A 108 -11.84 24.04 -12.31
CA CYS A 108 -12.55 25.31 -12.08
C CYS A 108 -12.63 25.73 -10.60
N GLY A 109 -12.00 24.99 -9.67
CA GLY A 109 -11.97 25.31 -8.25
C GLY A 109 -13.28 25.08 -7.49
N ALA A 110 -14.40 24.77 -8.16
CA ALA A 110 -15.68 24.59 -7.49
C ALA A 110 -15.70 23.30 -6.63
N PRO A 111 -16.58 23.21 -5.60
CA PRO A 111 -16.68 22.04 -4.75
C PRO A 111 -17.02 20.77 -5.53
N MET A 112 -16.42 19.65 -5.14
CA MET A 112 -16.73 18.31 -5.62
C MET A 112 -17.75 17.64 -4.72
N LYS A 113 -18.76 17.00 -5.31
CA LYS A 113 -19.76 16.20 -4.57
C LYS A 113 -19.69 14.74 -4.99
N ARG A 114 -19.96 13.85 -4.06
CA ARG A 114 -20.06 12.41 -4.34
C ARG A 114 -21.16 12.18 -5.39
N HIS A 115 -20.82 11.43 -6.42
CA HIS A 115 -21.72 11.04 -7.50
C HIS A 115 -22.06 9.54 -7.44
N THR A 116 -21.05 8.70 -7.22
CA THR A 116 -21.20 7.27 -6.91
C THR A 116 -20.40 6.93 -5.66
N ASP A 117 -20.34 5.66 -5.27
CA ASP A 117 -19.51 5.21 -4.11
C ASP A 117 -18.02 5.46 -4.33
N ILE A 118 -17.59 5.53 -5.60
CA ILE A 118 -16.19 5.67 -6.02
C ILE A 118 -15.98 6.80 -7.03
N SER A 119 -16.90 7.77 -7.16
CA SER A 119 -16.68 8.95 -8.00
C SER A 119 -17.23 10.21 -7.37
N LYS A 120 -16.63 11.34 -7.74
CA LYS A 120 -17.10 12.69 -7.43
C LYS A 120 -17.28 13.48 -8.70
N ARG A 121 -18.30 14.35 -8.70
CA ARG A 121 -18.60 15.26 -9.81
C ARG A 121 -18.53 16.71 -9.34
N CYS A 122 -17.93 17.55 -10.16
CA CYS A 122 -17.87 19.00 -9.94
C CYS A 122 -19.26 19.62 -9.99
N THR A 123 -19.59 20.47 -9.02
CA THR A 123 -20.89 21.16 -8.94
C THR A 123 -21.08 22.25 -9.99
N ASN A 124 -20.01 22.68 -10.66
CA ASN A 124 -20.04 23.75 -11.66
C ASN A 124 -19.78 23.22 -13.07
N CYS A 125 -18.60 22.65 -13.34
CA CYS A 125 -18.22 22.27 -14.72
C CYS A 125 -18.55 20.81 -15.08
N GLY A 126 -19.09 20.01 -14.15
CA GLY A 126 -19.46 18.62 -14.39
C GLY A 126 -18.30 17.63 -14.47
N LYS A 127 -17.03 18.06 -14.32
CA LYS A 127 -15.86 17.18 -14.29
C LYS A 127 -16.06 16.08 -13.27
N GLU A 128 -15.93 14.84 -13.70
CA GLU A 128 -15.98 13.68 -12.82
C GLU A 128 -14.57 13.12 -12.57
N VAL A 129 -14.32 12.64 -11.35
CA VAL A 129 -13.05 12.06 -10.95
C VAL A 129 -13.27 10.79 -10.14
N TRP A 130 -12.33 9.85 -10.28
CA TRP A 130 -12.30 8.56 -9.59
C TRP A 130 -11.01 8.45 -8.75
N PRO A 131 -10.93 7.51 -7.79
CA PRO A 131 -9.68 7.20 -7.12
C PRO A 131 -8.58 6.88 -8.13
N GLN A 132 -7.41 7.46 -7.92
CA GLN A 132 -6.23 7.20 -8.73
C GLN A 132 -5.29 6.29 -7.94
N VAL A 133 -4.67 5.34 -8.63
CA VAL A 133 -3.68 4.43 -8.09
C VAL A 133 -2.34 4.75 -8.75
N SER A 134 -1.31 4.96 -7.96
CA SER A 134 0.06 5.22 -8.44
C SER A 134 0.78 3.87 -8.67
N PRO A 135 1.09 3.48 -9.92
CA PRO A 135 1.83 2.25 -10.17
C PRO A 135 3.30 2.44 -9.83
N ALA A 136 3.88 1.43 -9.18
CA ALA A 136 5.31 1.31 -8.95
C ALA A 136 5.77 -0.11 -9.27
N ILE A 137 6.95 -0.24 -9.86
CA ILE A 137 7.58 -1.54 -10.10
C ILE A 137 8.46 -1.94 -8.92
N ILE A 138 8.69 -3.23 -8.81
CA ILE A 138 9.73 -3.81 -7.96
C ILE A 138 10.31 -5.02 -8.67
N VAL A 139 11.63 -5.15 -8.70
CA VAL A 139 12.29 -6.19 -9.49
C VAL A 139 13.34 -6.95 -8.70
N ARG A 140 13.26 -8.29 -8.77
CA ARG A 140 14.32 -9.19 -8.34
C ARG A 140 15.25 -9.49 -9.53
N ILE A 141 16.49 -9.05 -9.43
CA ILE A 141 17.53 -9.25 -10.44
C ILE A 141 18.41 -10.42 -10.01
N ARG A 142 18.56 -11.42 -10.88
CA ARG A 142 19.37 -12.63 -10.61
C ARG A 142 20.68 -12.59 -11.39
N LYS A 143 21.78 -12.98 -10.70
CA LYS A 143 23.11 -13.20 -11.27
C LYS A 143 23.64 -14.56 -10.77
N GLY A 144 23.44 -15.63 -11.55
CA GLY A 144 23.78 -16.99 -11.14
C GLY A 144 22.99 -17.43 -9.89
N ASP A 145 23.69 -17.69 -8.81
CA ASP A 145 23.19 -18.09 -7.49
C ASP A 145 22.93 -16.93 -6.53
N LYS A 146 22.95 -15.68 -7.02
CA LYS A 146 22.79 -14.46 -6.22
C LYS A 146 21.66 -13.57 -6.76
N ILE A 147 21.13 -12.74 -5.88
CA ILE A 147 20.22 -11.64 -6.23
C ILE A 147 20.82 -10.30 -5.83
N LEU A 148 20.45 -9.25 -6.58
CA LEU A 148 20.78 -7.87 -6.24
C LEU A 148 19.84 -7.40 -5.13
N MET A 149 20.42 -6.85 -4.07
CA MET A 149 19.66 -6.21 -3.01
C MET A 149 20.20 -4.82 -2.74
N VAL A 150 19.32 -3.92 -2.36
CA VAL A 150 19.61 -2.49 -2.15
C VAL A 150 19.22 -2.05 -0.74
N HIS A 151 19.96 -1.12 -0.20
CA HIS A 151 19.67 -0.46 1.07
C HIS A 151 19.23 0.97 0.81
N ALA A 152 17.92 1.20 0.81
CA ALA A 152 17.33 2.52 0.57
C ALA A 152 17.44 3.43 1.81
N LEU A 153 17.73 4.71 1.60
CA LEU A 153 17.88 5.71 2.66
C LEU A 153 16.60 5.93 3.47
N ASN A 154 15.44 5.71 2.85
CA ASN A 154 14.12 5.87 3.47
C ASN A 154 13.65 4.66 4.29
N PHE A 155 14.43 3.59 4.38
CA PHE A 155 14.06 2.43 5.19
C PHE A 155 14.10 2.77 6.68
N SER A 156 12.98 2.54 7.37
CA SER A 156 12.84 2.79 8.81
C SER A 156 13.76 1.91 9.68
N ARG A 157 14.19 0.77 9.18
CA ARG A 157 15.16 -0.14 9.81
C ARG A 157 16.50 -0.02 9.10
N ARG A 158 17.49 0.51 9.81
CA ARG A 158 18.83 0.79 9.27
C ARG A 158 19.61 -0.38 8.68
N GLU A 159 19.16 -1.62 8.90
CA GLU A 159 19.86 -2.82 8.43
C GLU A 159 19.09 -3.60 7.37
N MET A 160 17.89 -3.12 7.00
CA MET A 160 17.02 -3.85 6.09
C MET A 160 17.38 -3.57 4.63
N TYR A 161 17.58 -4.62 3.87
CA TYR A 161 17.74 -4.54 2.42
C TYR A 161 16.43 -4.93 1.72
N GLY A 162 16.18 -4.29 0.61
CA GLY A 162 15.06 -4.55 -0.30
C GLY A 162 15.53 -4.87 -1.71
N LEU A 163 14.62 -4.70 -2.65
CA LEU A 163 14.86 -4.84 -4.08
C LEU A 163 14.68 -3.46 -4.73
N VAL A 164 15.27 -3.25 -5.91
CA VAL A 164 15.07 -2.05 -6.72
C VAL A 164 13.58 -1.84 -6.99
N ALA A 165 13.09 -0.63 -6.75
CA ALA A 165 11.68 -0.31 -6.89
C ALA A 165 11.47 1.20 -7.11
N GLY A 166 10.65 1.56 -8.10
CA GLY A 166 10.34 2.96 -8.38
C GLY A 166 9.00 3.17 -9.06
N PHE A 167 8.57 4.41 -9.14
CA PHE A 167 7.30 4.78 -9.75
C PHE A 167 7.37 4.79 -11.27
N VAL A 168 6.26 4.33 -11.89
CA VAL A 168 6.09 4.42 -13.33
C VAL A 168 5.89 5.88 -13.74
N GLU A 169 6.68 6.34 -14.71
CA GLU A 169 6.59 7.68 -15.27
C GLU A 169 5.61 7.74 -16.45
N THR A 170 5.17 8.97 -16.77
CA THR A 170 4.25 9.21 -17.87
C THR A 170 4.91 8.88 -19.22
N GLY A 171 4.34 7.94 -19.95
CA GLY A 171 4.76 7.61 -21.31
C GLY A 171 5.68 6.39 -21.43
N GLU A 172 6.07 5.78 -20.31
CA GLU A 172 6.84 4.52 -20.33
C GLU A 172 5.97 3.27 -20.10
N THR A 173 6.40 2.15 -20.60
CA THR A 173 5.87 0.83 -20.26
C THR A 173 6.43 0.35 -18.91
N LEU A 174 5.81 -0.68 -18.31
CA LEU A 174 6.31 -1.25 -17.05
C LEU A 174 7.73 -1.82 -17.21
N GLU A 175 8.03 -2.44 -18.33
CA GLU A 175 9.34 -3.01 -18.63
C GLU A 175 10.41 -1.92 -18.87
N GLU A 176 10.02 -0.78 -19.45
CA GLU A 176 10.90 0.40 -19.59
C GLU A 176 11.19 1.00 -18.22
N CYS A 177 10.17 1.16 -17.36
CA CYS A 177 10.33 1.59 -15.98
C CYS A 177 11.31 0.67 -15.22
N VAL A 178 11.15 -0.66 -15.32
CA VAL A 178 12.07 -1.61 -14.68
C VAL A 178 13.51 -1.39 -15.16
N ARG A 179 13.74 -1.19 -16.47
CA ARG A 179 15.09 -0.93 -16.99
C ARG A 179 15.66 0.40 -16.52
N ARG A 180 14.84 1.47 -16.52
CA ARG A 180 15.24 2.82 -16.09
C ARG A 180 15.63 2.83 -14.63
N GLU A 181 14.75 2.35 -13.74
CA GLU A 181 15.01 2.31 -12.30
C GLU A 181 16.26 1.50 -11.94
N VAL A 182 16.44 0.33 -12.57
CA VAL A 182 17.65 -0.47 -12.37
C VAL A 182 18.89 0.26 -12.84
N LYS A 183 18.80 0.97 -13.96
CA LYS A 183 19.93 1.73 -14.51
C LYS A 183 20.27 2.95 -13.66
N GLU A 184 19.28 3.65 -13.18
CA GLU A 184 19.42 4.85 -12.34
C GLU A 184 19.93 4.50 -10.93
N GLU A 185 19.26 3.56 -10.25
CA GLU A 185 19.58 3.24 -8.86
C GLU A 185 20.90 2.48 -8.68
N VAL A 186 21.22 1.55 -9.61
CA VAL A 186 22.33 0.61 -9.41
C VAL A 186 23.27 0.43 -10.60
N GLY A 187 23.01 1.04 -11.76
CA GLY A 187 23.93 1.12 -12.92
C GLY A 187 24.03 -0.14 -13.78
N VAL A 188 23.42 -1.27 -13.41
CA VAL A 188 23.54 -2.54 -14.14
C VAL A 188 22.57 -2.62 -15.32
N ASN A 189 22.86 -3.52 -16.28
CA ASN A 189 21.98 -3.85 -17.39
C ASN A 189 21.30 -5.21 -17.11
N ILE A 190 20.03 -5.32 -17.49
CA ILE A 190 19.19 -6.50 -17.25
C ILE A 190 18.44 -6.91 -18.52
N ASP A 191 18.04 -8.17 -18.56
CA ASP A 191 17.16 -8.72 -19.58
C ASP A 191 16.19 -9.76 -19.00
N ASN A 192 15.41 -10.44 -19.87
CA ASN A 192 14.42 -11.45 -19.47
C ASN A 192 13.45 -10.95 -18.39
N ILE A 193 12.97 -9.70 -18.50
CA ILE A 193 12.00 -9.12 -17.58
C ILE A 193 10.69 -9.90 -17.69
N ARG A 194 10.20 -10.44 -16.55
CA ARG A 194 8.98 -11.23 -16.47
C ARG A 194 8.11 -10.75 -15.31
N TYR A 195 6.82 -10.60 -15.58
CA TYR A 195 5.83 -10.31 -14.54
C TYR A 195 5.79 -11.45 -13.50
N PHE A 196 5.86 -11.09 -12.22
CA PHE A 196 5.79 -12.02 -11.09
C PHE A 196 4.42 -11.97 -10.40
N GLY A 197 3.92 -10.78 -10.10
CA GLY A 197 2.69 -10.58 -9.38
C GLY A 197 2.46 -9.11 -9.06
N SER A 198 1.35 -8.79 -8.39
CA SER A 198 1.10 -7.42 -7.95
C SER A 198 0.47 -7.40 -6.55
N GLN A 199 0.63 -6.25 -5.87
CA GLN A 199 0.13 -6.03 -4.52
C GLN A 199 -0.39 -4.62 -4.38
N PRO A 200 -1.65 -4.41 -3.88
CA PRO A 200 -2.10 -3.11 -3.43
C PRO A 200 -1.15 -2.55 -2.36
N TRP A 201 -0.79 -1.28 -2.49
CA TRP A 201 0.14 -0.60 -1.59
C TRP A 201 -0.48 0.70 -1.07
N PRO A 202 -1.37 0.60 -0.06
CA PRO A 202 -2.18 1.72 0.44
C PRO A 202 -1.37 2.72 1.27
N TYR A 203 -0.23 3.20 0.73
CA TYR A 203 0.68 4.11 1.40
C TYR A 203 1.18 5.21 0.44
N PRO A 204 0.29 6.20 0.10
CA PRO A 204 -1.13 6.28 0.46
C PRO A 204 -2.08 5.65 -0.56
N CYS A 205 -1.71 5.40 -1.83
CA CYS A 205 -2.61 4.96 -2.90
C CYS A 205 -1.85 4.29 -4.06
N GLY A 206 -0.99 3.32 -3.76
CA GLY A 206 -0.15 2.65 -4.75
C GLY A 206 -0.57 1.25 -5.11
N ILE A 207 0.02 0.75 -6.19
CA ILE A 207 0.09 -0.67 -6.52
C ILE A 207 1.54 -1.02 -6.85
N MET A 208 2.08 -2.04 -6.17
CA MET A 208 3.39 -2.60 -6.50
C MET A 208 3.23 -3.70 -7.53
N ILE A 209 4.02 -3.63 -8.60
CA ILE A 209 4.01 -4.58 -9.71
C ILE A 209 5.38 -5.27 -9.73
N GLY A 210 5.40 -6.54 -9.34
CA GLY A 210 6.62 -7.34 -9.17
C GLY A 210 7.09 -7.97 -10.46
N PHE A 211 8.39 -7.88 -10.69
CA PHE A 211 9.10 -8.49 -11.82
C PHE A 211 10.29 -9.33 -11.35
N THR A 212 10.67 -10.27 -12.19
CA THR A 212 11.97 -10.94 -12.15
C THR A 212 12.75 -10.55 -13.40
N ALA A 213 14.08 -10.44 -13.29
CA ALA A 213 14.97 -10.16 -14.41
C ALA A 213 16.32 -10.86 -14.21
N ASP A 214 17.06 -11.03 -15.30
CA ASP A 214 18.42 -11.57 -15.31
C ASP A 214 19.42 -10.43 -15.52
N TYR A 215 20.51 -10.45 -14.73
CA TYR A 215 21.66 -9.57 -14.93
C TYR A 215 22.37 -9.91 -16.26
N VAL A 216 22.71 -8.88 -17.01
CA VAL A 216 23.48 -9.01 -18.26
C VAL A 216 24.93 -8.59 -18.03
N ASP A 217 25.15 -7.31 -17.69
CA ASP A 217 26.46 -6.71 -17.50
C ASP A 217 26.39 -5.43 -16.65
N GLY A 218 27.55 -4.81 -16.42
CA GLY A 218 27.73 -3.56 -15.68
C GLY A 218 28.15 -3.79 -14.22
N ASP A 219 28.86 -2.80 -13.69
CA ASP A 219 29.22 -2.75 -12.27
C ASP A 219 28.16 -2.00 -11.46
N ILE A 220 28.04 -2.33 -10.17
CA ILE A 220 27.12 -1.64 -9.29
C ILE A 220 27.64 -0.22 -9.02
N HIS A 221 26.83 0.76 -9.37
CA HIS A 221 27.00 2.16 -9.08
C HIS A 221 25.73 2.69 -8.40
N VAL A 222 25.81 2.96 -7.10
CA VAL A 222 24.63 3.37 -6.28
C VAL A 222 24.32 4.84 -6.55
N GLN A 223 23.06 5.14 -6.75
CA GLN A 223 22.55 6.51 -6.73
C GLN A 223 22.48 6.98 -5.27
N GLU A 224 23.45 7.78 -4.84
CA GLU A 224 23.64 8.17 -3.44
C GLU A 224 22.50 9.00 -2.84
N GLU A 225 21.66 9.61 -3.68
CA GLU A 225 20.46 10.34 -3.26
C GLU A 225 19.34 9.43 -2.73
N GLU A 226 19.30 8.16 -3.17
CA GLU A 226 18.24 7.21 -2.82
C GLU A 226 18.74 5.98 -2.06
N LEU A 227 19.93 5.51 -2.40
CA LEU A 227 20.51 4.30 -1.84
C LEU A 227 21.82 4.59 -1.08
N SER A 228 22.00 3.94 0.05
CA SER A 228 23.28 3.95 0.78
C SER A 228 24.17 2.78 0.41
N ASN A 229 23.62 1.69 -0.12
CA ASN A 229 24.40 0.52 -0.51
C ASN A 229 23.60 -0.39 -1.45
N ALA A 230 24.32 -1.19 -2.26
CA ALA A 230 23.77 -2.27 -3.07
C ALA A 230 24.79 -3.39 -3.21
N GLY A 231 24.34 -4.64 -3.36
CA GLY A 231 25.25 -5.77 -3.49
C GLY A 231 24.54 -7.06 -3.95
N TRP A 232 25.37 -8.04 -4.32
CA TRP A 232 24.95 -9.37 -4.72
C TRP A 232 25.00 -10.33 -3.51
N PHE A 233 23.85 -10.94 -3.17
CA PHE A 233 23.71 -11.83 -2.03
C PHE A 233 23.19 -13.19 -2.46
N GLY A 234 23.83 -14.24 -1.95
CA GLY A 234 23.39 -15.63 -2.09
C GLY A 234 22.36 -16.01 -1.03
N ALA A 235 21.77 -17.19 -1.18
CA ALA A 235 20.76 -17.68 -0.22
C ALA A 235 21.31 -17.88 1.21
N ASP A 236 22.61 -18.14 1.34
CA ASP A 236 23.32 -18.39 2.58
C ASP A 236 23.75 -17.13 3.35
N ASN A 237 23.71 -15.96 2.70
CA ASN A 237 24.22 -14.71 3.29
C ASN A 237 23.30 -13.50 3.06
N LEU A 238 21.99 -13.72 2.95
CA LEU A 238 21.04 -12.63 2.83
C LEU A 238 21.08 -11.69 4.05
N PRO A 239 21.05 -10.37 3.82
CA PRO A 239 20.88 -9.41 4.90
C PRO A 239 19.45 -9.47 5.46
N PRO A 240 19.12 -8.72 6.53
CA PRO A 240 17.74 -8.59 6.99
C PRO A 240 16.82 -8.12 5.86
N VAL A 241 15.74 -8.87 5.62
CA VAL A 241 14.82 -8.69 4.49
C VAL A 241 13.44 -8.17 4.95
N PRO A 242 12.61 -7.64 4.04
CA PRO A 242 11.27 -7.18 4.34
C PRO A 242 10.36 -8.26 4.93
N ASP A 243 9.28 -7.79 5.56
CA ASP A 243 8.25 -8.64 6.15
C ASP A 243 7.52 -9.49 5.09
N LYS A 244 7.04 -10.67 5.51
CA LYS A 244 6.28 -11.63 4.68
C LYS A 244 5.01 -11.07 4.04
N MET A 245 4.50 -9.95 4.53
CA MET A 245 3.37 -9.26 3.92
C MET A 245 3.69 -8.66 2.54
N SER A 246 4.96 -8.35 2.26
CA SER A 246 5.34 -7.56 1.09
C SER A 246 5.66 -8.41 -0.13
N ILE A 247 5.33 -7.91 -1.33
CA ILE A 247 5.73 -8.54 -2.59
C ILE A 247 7.26 -8.60 -2.74
N ALA A 248 8.00 -7.67 -2.14
CA ALA A 248 9.46 -7.72 -2.05
C ALA A 248 9.92 -9.04 -1.40
N ARG A 249 9.29 -9.41 -0.27
CA ARG A 249 9.61 -10.66 0.40
C ARG A 249 9.18 -11.87 -0.41
N GLN A 250 8.05 -11.85 -1.09
CA GLN A 250 7.60 -12.95 -1.95
C GLN A 250 8.59 -13.20 -3.09
N LEU A 251 9.14 -12.14 -3.70
CA LEU A 251 10.19 -12.23 -4.72
C LEU A 251 11.50 -12.83 -4.18
N ILE A 252 11.87 -12.48 -2.94
CA ILE A 252 13.05 -13.04 -2.28
C ILE A 252 12.81 -14.52 -1.91
N ASP A 253 11.65 -14.87 -1.38
CA ASP A 253 11.29 -16.24 -1.02
C ASP A 253 11.23 -17.15 -2.26
N ASP A 254 10.75 -16.65 -3.41
CA ASP A 254 10.78 -17.36 -4.69
C ASP A 254 12.23 -17.67 -5.15
N PHE A 255 13.15 -16.73 -4.97
CA PHE A 255 14.57 -16.99 -5.20
C PHE A 255 15.09 -18.10 -4.28
N LEU A 256 14.82 -18.02 -2.98
CA LEU A 256 15.26 -19.02 -2.00
C LEU A 256 14.73 -20.42 -2.35
N ALA A 257 13.46 -20.52 -2.72
CA ALA A 257 12.84 -21.78 -3.15
C ALA A 257 13.49 -22.36 -4.41
N SER A 258 14.02 -21.50 -5.30
CA SER A 258 14.73 -21.93 -6.52
C SER A 258 16.16 -22.41 -6.28
N GLN A 259 16.70 -22.25 -5.08
CA GLN A 259 18.05 -22.72 -4.68
C GLN A 259 18.02 -24.04 -3.89
N ALA A 260 16.85 -24.45 -3.40
CA ALA A 260 16.64 -25.70 -2.69
C ALA A 260 16.44 -26.88 -3.66
#